data_594250858382bdacf93e97ce5258a4b9
#
_entry.id   594250858382bdacf93e97ce5258a4b9
#
_cell.length_a   1.000
_cell.length_b   1.000
_cell.length_c   1.000
_cell.angle_alpha   90.00
_cell.angle_beta   90.00
_cell.angle_gamma   90.00
#
_symmetry.space_group_name_H-M   'P 1'
#
loop_
_entity.id
_entity.type
_entity.pdbx_description
1 polymer ?
#
loop_
_entity_poly.entity_id
_entity_poly.type
_entity_poly.pdbx_seq_one_letter_code
_entity_poly.pdbx_strand_id
1 'polypeptide(L)'
;AASDVYKRQDAYGALHDPNGLDIDYLLDRRDSFGTVTNLFEETISNKELFELDCDILVPAAISNQITEDNAHDIKASIVVEAANGPTTPEATRILTERGILLVPDVLASAGGVTVSYFEWVQNNQGYYWSEEEVNEKLREKLEAAFDTIYELSQNRKIDMRLAAYIIGIKRTAEAARYRGWA
;
A
#
# COMPACT_ATOMS: atom_id res chain seq x y z
N ALA A 1 -4.31 13.42 -13.28
CA ALA A 1 -5.62 12.81 -13.50
C ALA A 1 -6.12 12.27 -12.17
N ALA A 2 -7.31 12.67 -11.75
CA ALA A 2 -7.93 12.05 -10.60
C ALA A 2 -8.23 10.58 -10.96
N SER A 3 -7.76 9.65 -10.12
CA SER A 3 -8.18 8.26 -10.23
C SER A 3 -9.58 8.14 -9.68
N ASP A 4 -10.50 7.58 -10.46
CA ASP A 4 -11.85 7.33 -9.98
C ASP A 4 -11.84 6.15 -9.00
N VAL A 5 -12.51 6.32 -7.85
CA VAL A 5 -12.68 5.26 -6.87
C VAL A 5 -14.05 4.61 -7.11
N TYR A 6 -14.04 3.41 -7.67
CA TYR A 6 -15.28 2.68 -8.02
C TYR A 6 -15.81 1.82 -6.87
N LYS A 7 -15.02 1.59 -5.83
CA LYS A 7 -15.34 0.64 -4.78
C LYS A 7 -14.77 1.05 -3.43
N ARG A 8 -15.52 0.81 -2.36
CA ARG A 8 -15.13 1.04 -0.98
C ARG A 8 -15.66 -0.09 -0.10
N GLN A 9 -14.82 -0.62 0.75
CA GLN A 9 -15.11 -1.74 1.64
C GLN A 9 -15.12 -1.30 3.11
N ASP A 10 -15.97 -1.97 3.89
CA ASP A 10 -15.91 -2.02 5.35
C ASP A 10 -16.02 -3.47 5.86
N ALA A 11 -16.25 -3.66 7.18
CA ALA A 11 -16.32 -4.99 7.79
C ALA A 11 -17.55 -5.81 7.33
N TYR A 12 -18.58 -5.18 6.81
CA TYR A 12 -19.87 -5.83 6.49
C TYR A 12 -20.07 -6.07 5.00
N GLY A 13 -19.31 -5.38 4.16
CA GLY A 13 -19.43 -5.51 2.72
C GLY A 13 -18.70 -4.41 1.97
N ALA A 14 -19.12 -4.16 0.74
CA ALA A 14 -18.54 -3.13 -0.10
C ALA A 14 -19.58 -2.41 -0.95
N LEU A 15 -19.28 -1.18 -1.28
CA LEU A 15 -19.99 -0.38 -2.26
C LEU A 15 -19.27 -0.46 -3.60
N HIS A 16 -20.03 -0.51 -4.67
CA HIS A 16 -19.51 -0.47 -6.02
C HIS A 16 -20.41 0.41 -6.89
N ASP A 17 -19.81 1.43 -7.53
CA ASP A 17 -20.47 2.24 -8.56
C ASP A 17 -19.51 2.39 -9.75
N PRO A 18 -19.88 1.89 -10.94
CA PRO A 18 -19.06 2.01 -12.15
C PRO A 18 -18.79 3.46 -12.58
N ASN A 19 -19.60 4.42 -12.12
CA ASN A 19 -19.43 5.84 -12.42
C ASN A 19 -18.55 6.57 -11.41
N GLY A 20 -18.07 5.88 -10.36
CA GLY A 20 -17.26 6.41 -9.28
C GLY A 20 -18.08 6.72 -8.02
N LEU A 21 -17.45 6.58 -6.87
CA LEU A 21 -18.03 6.89 -5.56
C LEU A 21 -17.66 8.32 -5.14
N ASP A 22 -18.63 9.04 -4.57
CA ASP A 22 -18.37 10.30 -3.88
C ASP A 22 -17.73 10.01 -2.51
N ILE A 23 -16.41 10.08 -2.46
CA ILE A 23 -15.64 9.72 -1.27
C ILE A 23 -15.85 10.73 -0.14
N ASP A 24 -15.99 12.02 -0.45
CA ASP A 24 -16.23 13.04 0.57
C ASP A 24 -17.59 12.83 1.25
N TYR A 25 -18.64 12.53 0.47
CA TYR A 25 -19.94 12.14 0.99
C TYR A 25 -19.88 10.91 1.90
N LEU A 26 -19.11 9.89 1.51
CA LEU A 26 -18.96 8.68 2.31
C LEU A 26 -18.20 8.94 3.62
N LEU A 27 -17.15 9.75 3.58
CA LEU A 27 -16.34 10.09 4.76
C LEU A 27 -17.13 10.91 5.78
N ASP A 28 -17.93 11.86 5.31
CA ASP A 28 -18.76 12.71 6.17
C ASP A 28 -19.89 11.95 6.88
N ARG A 29 -20.38 10.87 6.28
CA ARG A 29 -21.54 10.12 6.76
C ARG A 29 -21.23 8.77 7.37
N ARG A 30 -19.97 8.36 7.40
CA ARG A 30 -19.57 7.13 8.10
C ARG A 30 -20.03 7.17 9.56
N ASP A 31 -20.45 6.01 10.07
CA ASP A 31 -20.83 5.88 11.47
C ASP A 31 -19.60 5.94 12.41
N SER A 32 -19.84 5.87 13.73
CA SER A 32 -18.79 5.88 14.74
C SER A 32 -17.81 4.70 14.64
N PHE A 33 -18.15 3.64 13.90
CA PHE A 33 -17.28 2.50 13.62
C PHE A 33 -16.56 2.64 12.27
N GLY A 34 -16.83 3.71 11.51
CA GLY A 34 -16.24 3.97 10.20
C GLY A 34 -16.91 3.19 9.08
N THR A 35 -18.10 2.60 9.29
CA THR A 35 -18.82 1.86 8.27
C THR A 35 -19.57 2.80 7.32
N VAL A 36 -19.66 2.42 6.06
CA VAL A 36 -20.32 3.16 4.99
C VAL A 36 -21.39 2.34 4.28
N THR A 37 -21.35 1.00 4.39
CA THR A 37 -22.32 0.10 3.75
C THR A 37 -23.72 0.31 4.28
N ASN A 38 -23.90 0.73 5.53
CA ASN A 38 -25.19 1.06 6.13
C ASN A 38 -25.95 2.23 5.45
N LEU A 39 -25.26 2.98 4.60
CA LEU A 39 -25.84 4.14 3.89
C LEU A 39 -26.56 3.75 2.60
N PHE A 40 -26.43 2.49 2.16
CA PHE A 40 -26.91 2.04 0.85
C PHE A 40 -27.68 0.73 0.99
N GLU A 41 -28.72 0.60 0.17
CA GLU A 41 -29.52 -0.63 0.09
C GLU A 41 -28.81 -1.72 -0.71
N GLU A 42 -28.04 -1.34 -1.73
CA GLU A 42 -27.30 -2.26 -2.59
C GLU A 42 -25.81 -2.28 -2.19
N THR A 43 -25.35 -3.45 -1.77
CA THR A 43 -23.95 -3.71 -1.42
C THR A 43 -23.51 -5.03 -2.04
N ILE A 44 -22.20 -5.17 -2.25
CA ILE A 44 -21.58 -6.42 -2.67
C ILE A 44 -20.79 -7.01 -1.50
N SER A 45 -20.53 -8.31 -1.56
CA SER A 45 -19.67 -8.96 -0.56
C SER A 45 -18.21 -8.53 -0.70
N ASN A 46 -17.44 -8.68 0.39
CA ASN A 46 -16.00 -8.45 0.39
C ASN A 46 -15.27 -9.38 -0.61
N LYS A 47 -15.78 -10.56 -0.87
CA LYS A 47 -15.24 -11.47 -1.89
C LYS A 47 -15.45 -10.90 -3.29
N GLU A 48 -16.66 -10.52 -3.64
CA GLU A 48 -16.98 -9.94 -4.95
C GLU A 48 -16.18 -8.67 -5.23
N LEU A 49 -15.87 -7.88 -4.18
CA LEU A 49 -15.02 -6.70 -4.33
C LEU A 49 -13.64 -7.04 -4.88
N PHE A 50 -12.99 -8.12 -4.41
CA PHE A 50 -11.68 -8.53 -4.89
C PHE A 50 -11.71 -9.06 -6.33
N GLU A 51 -12.86 -9.52 -6.81
CA GLU A 51 -13.07 -10.05 -8.16
C GLU A 51 -13.45 -8.97 -9.19
N LEU A 52 -13.65 -7.71 -8.74
CA LEU A 52 -13.99 -6.61 -9.65
C LEU A 52 -12.85 -6.30 -10.62
N ASP A 53 -13.21 -5.91 -11.83
CA ASP A 53 -12.27 -5.41 -12.82
C ASP A 53 -11.82 -4.00 -12.43
N CYS A 54 -10.52 -3.80 -12.25
CA CYS A 54 -9.91 -2.52 -11.91
C CYS A 54 -8.42 -2.53 -12.24
N ASP A 55 -7.85 -1.35 -12.47
CA ASP A 55 -6.42 -1.19 -12.73
C ASP A 55 -5.58 -1.38 -11.47
N ILE A 56 -6.05 -0.81 -10.36
CA ILE A 56 -5.34 -0.79 -9.07
C ILE A 56 -6.24 -1.31 -7.96
N LEU A 57 -5.74 -2.26 -7.18
CA LEU A 57 -6.36 -2.76 -5.97
C LEU A 57 -5.53 -2.37 -4.74
N VAL A 58 -6.17 -1.75 -3.74
CA VAL A 58 -5.51 -1.31 -2.51
C VAL A 58 -6.10 -2.03 -1.30
N PRO A 59 -5.54 -3.17 -0.87
CA PRO A 59 -5.92 -3.82 0.38
C PRO A 59 -5.43 -2.98 1.58
N ALA A 60 -6.37 -2.32 2.27
CA ALA A 60 -6.08 -1.34 3.31
C ALA A 60 -6.76 -1.65 4.66
N ALA A 61 -7.32 -2.86 4.83
CA ALA A 61 -8.05 -3.22 6.05
C ALA A 61 -7.17 -3.98 7.06
N ILE A 62 -7.04 -5.29 6.87
CA ILE A 62 -6.31 -6.19 7.79
C ILE A 62 -5.40 -7.16 7.02
N SER A 63 -4.61 -7.93 7.74
CA SER A 63 -3.74 -8.97 7.18
C SER A 63 -4.53 -10.11 6.52
N ASN A 64 -3.85 -10.84 5.64
CA ASN A 64 -4.34 -12.09 5.01
C ASN A 64 -5.68 -11.94 4.27
N GLN A 65 -5.87 -10.82 3.56
CA GLN A 65 -7.06 -10.60 2.72
C GLN A 65 -6.90 -11.21 1.33
N ILE A 66 -5.69 -11.22 0.79
CA ILE A 66 -5.36 -11.89 -0.46
C ILE A 66 -4.58 -13.16 -0.10
N THR A 67 -5.20 -14.30 -0.36
CA THR A 67 -4.67 -15.63 -0.05
C THR A 67 -4.58 -16.46 -1.32
N GLU A 68 -4.07 -17.69 -1.22
CA GLU A 68 -4.04 -18.63 -2.34
C GLU A 68 -5.44 -18.93 -2.92
N ASP A 69 -6.47 -18.82 -2.06
CA ASP A 69 -7.86 -19.12 -2.45
C ASP A 69 -8.46 -18.09 -3.40
N ASN A 70 -8.04 -16.82 -3.31
CA ASN A 70 -8.61 -15.72 -4.10
C ASN A 70 -7.61 -14.98 -5.01
N ALA A 71 -6.31 -15.26 -4.89
CA ALA A 71 -5.27 -14.59 -5.69
C ALA A 71 -5.44 -14.81 -7.20
N HIS A 72 -6.08 -15.93 -7.60
CA HIS A 72 -6.35 -16.23 -9.00
C HIS A 72 -7.48 -15.37 -9.58
N ASP A 73 -8.36 -14.84 -8.75
CA ASP A 73 -9.55 -14.06 -9.14
C ASP A 73 -9.25 -12.55 -9.22
N ILE A 74 -8.11 -12.10 -8.70
CA ILE A 74 -7.67 -10.70 -8.79
C ILE A 74 -7.45 -10.30 -10.25
N LYS A 75 -8.11 -9.23 -10.68
CA LYS A 75 -8.03 -8.72 -12.06
C LYS A 75 -7.17 -7.47 -12.18
N ALA A 76 -6.83 -6.84 -11.07
CA ALA A 76 -5.98 -5.66 -11.06
C ALA A 76 -4.61 -5.92 -11.67
N SER A 77 -4.08 -4.94 -12.39
CA SER A 77 -2.70 -4.97 -12.89
C SER A 77 -1.68 -4.61 -11.81
N ILE A 78 -2.13 -3.83 -10.82
CA ILE A 78 -1.29 -3.35 -9.72
C ILE A 78 -2.03 -3.60 -8.39
N VAL A 79 -1.32 -4.16 -7.42
CA VAL A 79 -1.76 -4.28 -6.02
C VAL A 79 -0.85 -3.44 -5.15
N VAL A 80 -1.41 -2.50 -4.36
CA VAL A 80 -0.65 -1.65 -3.43
C VAL A 80 -1.08 -1.96 -2.00
N GLU A 81 -0.21 -2.55 -1.22
CA GLU A 81 -0.50 -2.99 0.14
C GLU A 81 -0.49 -1.82 1.13
N ALA A 82 -1.68 -1.32 1.49
CA ALA A 82 -1.83 -0.26 2.49
C ALA A 82 -2.20 -0.78 3.90
N ALA A 83 -2.29 -2.11 4.07
CA ALA A 83 -2.39 -2.78 5.37
C ALA A 83 -1.10 -3.57 5.65
N ASN A 84 -0.90 -4.02 6.89
CA ASN A 84 0.24 -4.87 7.24
C ASN A 84 -0.03 -6.32 6.83
N GLY A 85 0.79 -6.87 5.94
CA GLY A 85 0.71 -8.24 5.47
C GLY A 85 -0.66 -8.63 4.89
N PRO A 86 -1.28 -7.84 4.00
CA PRO A 86 -2.60 -8.16 3.47
C PRO A 86 -2.57 -9.32 2.48
N THR A 87 -1.42 -9.60 1.89
CA THR A 87 -1.21 -10.67 0.91
C THR A 87 -0.29 -11.74 1.50
N THR A 88 -0.72 -12.99 1.47
CA THR A 88 0.10 -14.11 1.94
C THR A 88 1.30 -14.36 1.02
N PRO A 89 2.37 -15.03 1.49
CA PRO A 89 3.51 -15.39 0.64
C PRO A 89 3.11 -16.22 -0.58
N GLU A 90 2.18 -17.15 -0.42
CA GLU A 90 1.64 -18.00 -1.48
C GLU A 90 0.90 -17.17 -2.53
N ALA A 91 0.04 -16.26 -2.07
CA ALA A 91 -0.67 -15.32 -2.95
C ALA A 91 0.31 -14.36 -3.66
N THR A 92 1.34 -13.87 -2.99
CA THR A 92 2.39 -13.04 -3.60
C THR A 92 3.03 -13.76 -4.79
N ARG A 93 3.34 -15.06 -4.63
CA ARG A 93 3.90 -15.87 -5.72
C ARG A 93 2.92 -15.97 -6.90
N ILE A 94 1.65 -16.29 -6.62
CA ILE A 94 0.61 -16.41 -7.64
C ILE A 94 0.45 -15.08 -8.42
N LEU A 95 0.34 -13.95 -7.72
CA LEU A 95 0.20 -12.64 -8.35
C LEU A 95 1.42 -12.29 -9.21
N THR A 96 2.63 -12.57 -8.71
CA THR A 96 3.89 -12.34 -9.45
C THR A 96 3.97 -13.21 -10.72
N GLU A 97 3.62 -14.50 -10.64
CA GLU A 97 3.57 -15.40 -11.80
C GLU A 97 2.55 -14.95 -12.85
N ARG A 98 1.47 -14.30 -12.43
CA ARG A 98 0.46 -13.70 -13.31
C ARG A 98 0.88 -12.34 -13.90
N GLY A 99 2.04 -11.83 -13.53
CA GLY A 99 2.55 -10.54 -13.99
C GLY A 99 1.91 -9.31 -13.33
N ILE A 100 1.22 -9.49 -12.21
CA ILE A 100 0.64 -8.41 -11.42
C ILE A 100 1.73 -7.75 -10.59
N LEU A 101 1.85 -6.42 -10.70
CA LEU A 101 2.80 -5.65 -9.90
C LEU A 101 2.28 -5.52 -8.46
N LEU A 102 2.94 -6.16 -7.50
CA LEU A 102 2.63 -6.02 -6.10
C LEU A 102 3.62 -5.06 -5.42
N VAL A 103 3.13 -3.90 -4.99
CA VAL A 103 3.89 -2.94 -4.18
C VAL A 103 3.73 -3.33 -2.72
N PRO A 104 4.80 -3.79 -2.05
CA PRO A 104 4.69 -4.39 -0.72
C PRO A 104 4.44 -3.33 0.37
N ASP A 105 3.80 -3.76 1.46
CA ASP A 105 3.48 -2.96 2.63
C ASP A 105 4.70 -2.23 3.21
N VAL A 106 5.84 -2.89 3.30
CA VAL A 106 7.09 -2.31 3.81
C VAL A 106 7.53 -1.07 3.01
N LEU A 107 7.16 -0.97 1.73
CA LEU A 107 7.40 0.20 0.89
C LEU A 107 6.20 1.16 0.94
N ALA A 108 4.99 0.68 0.71
CA ALA A 108 3.79 1.50 0.64
C ALA A 108 3.48 2.22 1.96
N SER A 109 3.82 1.62 3.11
CA SER A 109 3.64 2.20 4.44
C SER A 109 4.83 3.03 4.94
N ALA A 110 5.90 3.18 4.15
CA ALA A 110 7.13 3.86 4.59
C ALA A 110 6.96 5.38 4.78
N GLY A 111 5.86 5.97 4.31
CA GLY A 111 5.59 7.41 4.45
C GLY A 111 5.52 7.85 5.90
N GLY A 112 4.77 7.13 6.75
CA GLY A 112 4.60 7.48 8.15
C GLY A 112 5.91 7.54 8.93
N VAL A 113 6.76 6.53 8.81
CA VAL A 113 8.08 6.51 9.49
C VAL A 113 9.02 7.58 8.94
N THR A 114 8.95 7.88 7.65
CA THR A 114 9.76 8.93 7.02
C THR A 114 9.39 10.31 7.57
N VAL A 115 8.09 10.61 7.67
CA VAL A 115 7.62 11.89 8.24
C VAL A 115 7.93 11.97 9.73
N SER A 116 7.80 10.88 10.49
CA SER A 116 8.23 10.85 11.90
C SER A 116 9.73 11.16 12.06
N TYR A 117 10.56 10.68 11.14
CA TYR A 117 11.98 11.07 11.13
C TYR A 117 12.16 12.56 10.82
N PHE A 118 11.38 13.12 9.89
CA PHE A 118 11.44 14.56 9.60
C PHE A 118 11.03 15.40 10.82
N GLU A 119 9.99 14.97 11.56
CA GLU A 119 9.58 15.60 12.81
C GLU A 119 10.72 15.60 13.82
N TRP A 120 11.37 14.46 14.02
CA TRP A 120 12.51 14.35 14.91
C TRP A 120 13.67 15.28 14.50
N VAL A 121 13.97 15.38 13.19
CA VAL A 121 15.00 16.31 12.67
C VAL A 121 14.64 17.76 12.97
N GLN A 122 13.42 18.18 12.69
CA GLN A 122 12.93 19.54 12.92
C GLN A 122 12.95 19.90 14.42
N ASN A 123 12.54 18.98 15.28
CA ASN A 123 12.55 19.18 16.73
C ASN A 123 14.00 19.36 17.25
N ASN A 124 14.97 18.60 16.74
CA ASN A 124 16.37 18.76 17.13
C ASN A 124 17.01 20.04 16.60
N GLN A 125 16.58 20.53 15.45
CA GLN A 125 17.06 21.78 14.86
C GLN A 125 16.36 23.03 15.42
N GLY A 126 15.20 22.87 16.05
CA GLY A 126 14.38 23.99 16.51
C GLY A 126 13.81 24.85 15.38
N TYR A 127 13.69 24.28 14.17
CA TYR A 127 13.16 24.92 12.98
C TYR A 127 12.20 24.00 12.25
N TYR A 128 11.02 24.48 11.95
CA TYR A 128 9.95 23.69 11.34
C TYR A 128 9.77 24.05 9.87
N TRP A 129 9.68 23.01 9.03
CA TRP A 129 9.46 23.13 7.59
C TRP A 129 7.97 23.39 7.31
N SER A 130 7.68 23.99 6.16
CA SER A 130 6.30 24.07 5.68
C SER A 130 5.77 22.68 5.28
N GLU A 131 4.47 22.56 5.18
CA GLU A 131 3.83 21.30 4.71
C GLU A 131 4.31 20.92 3.30
N GLU A 132 4.48 21.90 2.42
CA GLU A 132 4.96 21.72 1.07
C GLU A 132 6.39 21.14 1.06
N GLU A 133 7.29 21.67 1.90
CA GLU A 133 8.64 21.15 2.05
C GLU A 133 8.67 19.71 2.56
N VAL A 134 7.81 19.39 3.54
CA VAL A 134 7.67 18.02 4.07
C VAL A 134 7.20 17.09 2.97
N ASN A 135 6.17 17.47 2.23
CA ASN A 135 5.58 16.66 1.16
C ASN A 135 6.54 16.45 -0.01
N GLU A 136 7.32 17.47 -0.39
CA GLU A 136 8.33 17.34 -1.44
C GLU A 136 9.44 16.36 -1.04
N LYS A 137 10.01 16.54 0.18
CA LYS A 137 11.04 15.64 0.72
C LYS A 137 10.54 14.21 0.88
N LEU A 138 9.27 14.04 1.28
CA LEU A 138 8.63 12.72 1.37
C LEU A 138 8.53 12.07 0.00
N ARG A 139 8.04 12.80 -1.00
CA ARG A 139 7.93 12.32 -2.37
C ARG A 139 9.27 11.84 -2.92
N GLU A 140 10.31 12.68 -2.84
CA GLU A 140 11.66 12.32 -3.28
C GLU A 140 12.16 11.02 -2.63
N LYS A 141 11.91 10.84 -1.32
CA LYS A 141 12.34 9.64 -0.60
C LYS A 141 11.59 8.39 -1.03
N LEU A 142 10.27 8.50 -1.21
CA LEU A 142 9.44 7.35 -1.60
C LEU A 142 9.66 6.97 -3.06
N GLU A 143 9.78 7.94 -3.97
CA GLU A 143 10.07 7.69 -5.39
C GLU A 143 11.44 7.01 -5.55
N ALA A 144 12.48 7.54 -4.92
CA ALA A 144 13.81 6.94 -4.96
C ALA A 144 13.86 5.52 -4.35
N ALA A 145 13.07 5.28 -3.30
CA ALA A 145 12.95 3.95 -2.71
C ALA A 145 12.21 2.98 -3.64
N PHE A 146 11.12 3.43 -4.24
CA PHE A 146 10.36 2.66 -5.21
C PHE A 146 11.23 2.26 -6.41
N ASP A 147 11.90 3.23 -7.04
CA ASP A 147 12.75 3.00 -8.21
C ASP A 147 13.85 1.98 -7.90
N THR A 148 14.53 2.15 -6.78
CA THR A 148 15.62 1.24 -6.36
C THR A 148 15.11 -0.19 -6.15
N ILE A 149 13.94 -0.35 -5.51
CA ILE A 149 13.32 -1.66 -5.25
C ILE A 149 12.82 -2.27 -6.55
N TYR A 150 12.15 -1.48 -7.38
CA TYR A 150 11.60 -1.92 -8.66
C TYR A 150 12.71 -2.38 -9.61
N GLU A 151 13.76 -1.58 -9.78
CA GLU A 151 14.93 -1.95 -10.60
C GLU A 151 15.56 -3.25 -10.13
N LEU A 152 15.75 -3.44 -8.82
CA LEU A 152 16.32 -4.67 -8.29
C LEU A 152 15.41 -5.86 -8.55
N SER A 153 14.10 -5.68 -8.36
CA SER A 153 13.07 -6.69 -8.65
C SER A 153 13.14 -7.14 -10.12
N GLN A 154 13.14 -6.19 -11.05
CA GLN A 154 13.19 -6.48 -12.49
C GLN A 154 14.51 -7.14 -12.90
N ASN A 155 15.65 -6.62 -12.45
CA ASN A 155 16.97 -7.11 -12.80
C ASN A 155 17.22 -8.53 -12.27
N ARG A 156 16.68 -8.88 -11.12
CA ARG A 156 16.85 -10.20 -10.49
C ARG A 156 15.68 -11.16 -10.72
N LYS A 157 14.59 -10.66 -11.33
CA LYS A 157 13.35 -11.43 -11.53
C LYS A 157 12.80 -12.02 -10.22
N ILE A 158 12.74 -11.18 -9.20
CA ILE A 158 12.19 -11.47 -7.87
C ILE A 158 11.04 -10.53 -7.58
N ASP A 159 10.16 -10.88 -6.65
CA ASP A 159 9.10 -9.97 -6.21
C ASP A 159 9.65 -8.73 -5.48
N MET A 160 8.87 -7.65 -5.46
CA MET A 160 9.28 -6.37 -4.84
C MET A 160 9.48 -6.47 -3.33
N ARG A 161 8.79 -7.35 -2.63
CA ARG A 161 8.96 -7.57 -1.19
C ARG A 161 10.34 -8.12 -0.88
N LEU A 162 10.76 -9.16 -1.60
CA LEU A 162 12.10 -9.73 -1.48
C LEU A 162 13.17 -8.69 -1.84
N ALA A 163 12.96 -7.91 -2.91
CA ALA A 163 13.86 -6.84 -3.30
C ALA A 163 14.00 -5.77 -2.20
N ALA A 164 12.88 -5.36 -1.57
CA ALA A 164 12.88 -4.41 -0.46
C ALA A 164 13.66 -4.93 0.75
N TYR A 165 13.46 -6.19 1.12
CA TYR A 165 14.22 -6.81 2.21
C TYR A 165 15.71 -6.90 1.91
N ILE A 166 16.12 -7.27 0.70
CA ILE A 166 17.52 -7.30 0.30
C ILE A 166 18.17 -5.93 0.48
N ILE A 167 17.51 -4.86 0.02
CA ILE A 167 18.02 -3.49 0.14
C ILE A 167 18.08 -3.05 1.61
N GLY A 168 17.02 -3.29 2.37
CA GLY A 168 16.94 -2.90 3.79
C GLY A 168 18.00 -3.61 4.64
N ILE A 169 18.11 -4.92 4.51
CA ILE A 169 19.10 -5.73 5.24
C ILE A 169 20.53 -5.34 4.86
N LYS A 170 20.78 -5.13 3.55
CA LYS A 170 22.11 -4.69 3.08
C LYS A 170 22.52 -3.36 3.72
N ARG A 171 21.65 -2.36 3.70
CA ARG A 171 21.91 -1.03 4.31
C ARG A 171 22.17 -1.15 5.81
N THR A 172 21.39 -1.96 6.52
CA THR A 172 21.55 -2.19 7.95
C THR A 172 22.89 -2.89 8.27
N ALA A 173 23.22 -3.92 7.51
CA ALA A 173 24.47 -4.66 7.66
C ALA A 173 25.70 -3.77 7.38
N GLU A 174 25.65 -2.94 6.33
CA GLU A 174 26.70 -1.98 6.02
C GLU A 174 26.89 -0.96 7.15
N ALA A 175 25.78 -0.42 7.69
CA ALA A 175 25.83 0.50 8.81
C ALA A 175 26.43 -0.15 10.08
N ALA A 176 26.10 -1.40 10.36
CA ALA A 176 26.67 -2.18 11.48
C ALA A 176 28.19 -2.36 11.31
N ARG A 177 28.63 -2.71 10.11
CA ARG A 177 30.09 -2.82 9.79
C ARG A 177 30.82 -1.52 9.99
N TYR A 178 30.29 -0.39 9.49
CA TYR A 178 30.93 0.92 9.67
C TYR A 178 31.04 1.34 11.14
N ARG A 179 30.14 0.84 11.99
CA ARG A 179 30.18 1.07 13.45
C ARG A 179 31.03 0.05 14.21
N GLY A 180 31.63 -0.92 13.53
CA GLY A 180 32.42 -1.97 14.17
C GLY A 180 31.60 -2.99 14.98
N TRP A 181 30.32 -3.18 14.65
CA TRP A 181 29.40 -4.12 15.35
C TRP A 181 29.36 -5.50 14.67
N ALA A 182 29.97 -5.66 13.51
CA ALA A 182 30.03 -6.91 12.76
C ALA A 182 31.37 -7.01 11.98
#